data_3ef3639bb84affc3f01397fd4a4f96b5
#
_entry.id   3ef3639bb84affc3f01397fd4a4f96b5
#
_cell.length_a   1.000
_cell.length_b   1.000
_cell.length_c   1.000
_cell.angle_alpha   90.00
_cell.angle_beta   90.00
_cell.angle_gamma   90.00
#
_symmetry.space_group_name_H-M   'P 1'
#
loop_
_entity.id
_entity.type
_entity.pdbx_description
1 polymer ?
#
loop_
_entity_poly.entity_id
_entity_poly.type
_entity_poly.pdbx_seq_one_letter_code
_entity_poly.pdbx_strand_id
1 'polypeptide(L)'
;MYDAHIHHKNKETGGFIVGLEGLPFFKGTLTNKEALALHDPEQGYVSFYYVTDSEKSAVLPHKYLKYHPRRERYTPQQVIASIETNVPKCVMIDTLNEPFWTPYDYWEIARTFPDKVFIFAHSGGYLINDFIKICHFQKNVWIDFALTHTTLGHLGDKEKGLPYIDQAIRYALSSPFADRVLMSSDYPFFNQEDAFDYYSKMGKADLLDKNFTTLLEKIR
;
A
#
# COMPACT_ATOMS: atom_id res chain seq x y z
N MET A 1 16.93 1.30 -3.03
CA MET A 1 15.60 0.70 -3.31
C MET A 1 14.54 1.64 -2.76
N TYR A 2 13.48 1.91 -3.52
CA TYR A 2 12.37 2.75 -3.07
C TYR A 2 11.40 1.95 -2.22
N ASP A 3 10.72 2.64 -1.28
CA ASP A 3 9.77 2.03 -0.35
C ASP A 3 8.35 2.59 -0.57
N ALA A 4 7.44 1.75 -1.02
CA ALA A 4 6.09 2.18 -1.40
C ALA A 4 5.11 2.31 -0.23
N HIS A 5 5.55 2.09 1.02
CA HIS A 5 4.70 2.26 2.19
C HIS A 5 5.53 2.48 3.45
N ILE A 6 5.66 3.75 3.84
CA ILE A 6 6.38 4.16 5.05
C ILE A 6 5.57 5.21 5.83
N HIS A 7 5.74 5.24 7.13
CA HIS A 7 5.11 6.19 8.05
C HIS A 7 6.10 7.17 8.67
N HIS A 8 7.34 7.16 8.19
CA HIS A 8 8.40 8.06 8.60
C HIS A 8 9.36 8.28 7.43
N LYS A 9 9.96 9.47 7.31
CA LYS A 9 10.98 9.71 6.27
C LYS A 9 12.25 8.93 6.61
N ASN A 10 12.68 8.05 5.74
CA ASN A 10 14.02 7.51 5.75
C ASN A 10 14.97 8.46 4.99
N LYS A 11 16.20 8.58 5.47
CA LYS A 11 17.18 9.55 4.92
C LYS A 11 17.76 9.15 3.55
N GLU A 12 17.67 7.88 3.19
CA GLU A 12 18.49 7.32 2.11
C GLU A 12 17.70 6.87 0.87
N THR A 13 16.37 6.79 0.93
CA THR A 13 15.54 6.30 -0.18
C THR A 13 14.27 7.12 -0.33
N GLY A 14 13.83 7.34 -1.55
CA GLY A 14 12.49 7.88 -1.83
C GLY A 14 11.40 6.88 -1.44
N GLY A 15 10.16 7.33 -1.34
CA GLY A 15 9.07 6.43 -0.99
C GLY A 15 7.71 7.11 -0.93
N PHE A 16 6.68 6.29 -0.72
CA PHE A 16 5.34 6.78 -0.45
C PHE A 16 5.15 6.93 1.06
N ILE A 17 5.05 8.17 1.52
CA ILE A 17 4.93 8.51 2.93
C ILE A 17 3.45 8.63 3.28
N VAL A 18 3.01 7.86 4.26
CA VAL A 18 1.62 7.84 4.73
C VAL A 18 1.55 8.46 6.12
N GLY A 19 0.74 9.51 6.30
CA GLY A 19 0.39 10.01 7.62
C GLY A 19 -0.46 9.00 8.39
N LEU A 20 -0.35 8.98 9.72
CA LEU A 20 -1.20 8.19 10.61
C LEU A 20 -1.80 9.08 11.69
N GLU A 21 -2.97 9.64 11.40
CA GLU A 21 -3.70 10.46 12.35
C GLU A 21 -4.26 9.66 13.53
N GLY A 22 -4.22 10.27 14.74
CA GLY A 22 -4.92 9.76 15.92
C GLY A 22 -4.41 8.43 16.47
N LEU A 23 -3.15 8.02 16.20
CA LEU A 23 -2.55 6.83 16.79
C LEU A 23 -1.56 7.16 17.92
N PRO A 24 -2.03 7.27 19.18
CA PRO A 24 -1.15 7.59 20.31
C PRO A 24 -0.14 6.48 20.63
N PHE A 25 -0.35 5.27 20.09
CA PHE A 25 0.45 4.09 20.43
C PHE A 25 1.69 3.90 19.56
N PHE A 26 1.78 4.57 18.42
CA PHE A 26 2.90 4.40 17.50
C PHE A 26 3.83 5.61 17.56
N LYS A 27 4.76 5.57 18.50
CA LYS A 27 5.84 6.57 18.53
C LYS A 27 6.65 6.48 17.25
N GLY A 28 6.83 7.64 16.59
CA GLY A 28 7.66 7.76 15.40
C GLY A 28 6.92 7.75 14.07
N THR A 29 5.58 7.64 14.06
CA THR A 29 4.80 7.87 12.84
C THR A 29 4.47 9.34 12.65
N LEU A 30 4.38 9.77 11.39
CA LEU A 30 4.05 11.16 11.03
C LEU A 30 2.53 11.38 11.03
N THR A 31 2.11 12.57 11.43
CA THR A 31 0.76 13.08 11.16
C THR A 31 0.59 13.41 9.68
N ASN A 32 -0.65 13.62 9.21
CA ASN A 32 -0.90 14.12 7.86
C ASN A 32 -0.13 15.40 7.56
N LYS A 33 -0.11 16.36 8.50
CA LYS A 33 0.61 17.63 8.36
C LYS A 33 2.11 17.42 8.15
N GLU A 34 2.72 16.54 8.93
CA GLU A 34 4.15 16.24 8.84
C GLU A 34 4.47 15.46 7.56
N ALA A 35 3.64 14.48 7.19
CA ALA A 35 3.80 13.73 5.95
C ALA A 35 3.70 14.67 4.72
N LEU A 36 2.71 15.55 4.69
CA LEU A 36 2.54 16.53 3.60
C LEU A 36 3.71 17.49 3.47
N ALA A 37 4.33 17.88 4.59
CA ALA A 37 5.52 18.74 4.57
C ALA A 37 6.75 18.06 3.92
N LEU A 38 6.72 16.74 3.77
CA LEU A 38 7.76 15.94 3.11
C LEU A 38 7.43 15.60 1.64
N HIS A 39 6.30 16.09 1.12
CA HIS A 39 5.90 15.83 -0.25
C HIS A 39 6.84 16.50 -1.24
N ASP A 40 7.66 15.71 -1.90
CA ASP A 40 8.63 16.14 -2.90
C ASP A 40 8.80 15.06 -3.99
N PRO A 41 7.87 15.01 -4.97
CA PRO A 41 7.92 14.01 -6.03
C PRO A 41 9.21 14.07 -6.88
N GLU A 42 9.86 15.23 -6.97
CA GLU A 42 11.12 15.36 -7.72
C GLU A 42 12.27 14.62 -7.02
N GLN A 43 12.22 14.57 -5.68
CA GLN A 43 13.15 13.77 -4.88
C GLN A 43 12.66 12.33 -4.63
N GLY A 44 11.55 11.94 -5.28
CA GLY A 44 10.99 10.58 -5.15
C GLY A 44 10.12 10.38 -3.89
N TYR A 45 9.70 11.44 -3.21
CA TYR A 45 8.80 11.35 -2.05
C TYR A 45 7.39 11.81 -2.41
N VAL A 46 6.42 10.90 -2.32
CA VAL A 46 5.00 11.22 -2.49
C VAL A 46 4.26 10.94 -1.19
N SER A 47 3.63 11.99 -0.64
CA SER A 47 2.84 11.85 0.59
C SER A 47 1.42 11.43 0.27
N PHE A 48 0.88 10.51 1.04
CA PHE A 48 -0.52 10.12 1.01
C PHE A 48 -1.23 10.69 2.24
N TYR A 49 -2.32 11.38 2.01
CA TYR A 49 -3.18 11.91 3.07
C TYR A 49 -4.03 10.78 3.65
N TYR A 50 -3.87 10.51 4.92
CA TYR A 50 -4.68 9.54 5.65
C TYR A 50 -6.06 10.12 5.91
N VAL A 51 -7.09 9.50 5.36
CA VAL A 51 -8.49 9.95 5.49
C VAL A 51 -9.07 9.35 6.77
N THR A 52 -9.45 10.20 7.71
CA THR A 52 -10.12 9.77 8.95
C THR A 52 -11.62 9.56 8.74
N ASP A 53 -12.29 8.85 9.65
CA ASP A 53 -13.74 8.65 9.57
C ASP A 53 -14.53 9.97 9.53
N SER A 54 -14.07 10.98 10.26
CA SER A 54 -14.69 12.33 10.27
C SER A 54 -14.55 13.08 8.95
N GLU A 55 -13.57 12.72 8.11
CA GLU A 55 -13.23 13.41 6.86
C GLU A 55 -13.77 12.70 5.60
N LYS A 56 -14.37 11.52 5.73
CA LYS A 56 -14.81 10.69 4.60
C LYS A 56 -15.73 11.38 3.60
N SER A 57 -16.43 12.43 4.01
CA SER A 57 -17.31 13.24 3.14
C SER A 57 -16.76 14.64 2.87
N ALA A 58 -15.55 14.95 3.32
CA ALA A 58 -14.94 16.25 3.15
C ALA A 58 -14.23 16.39 1.80
N VAL A 59 -14.05 17.65 1.36
CA VAL A 59 -13.10 17.98 0.31
C VAL A 59 -11.71 18.03 0.94
N LEU A 60 -10.82 17.17 0.49
CA LEU A 60 -9.50 16.97 1.08
C LEU A 60 -8.44 17.82 0.37
N PRO A 61 -7.38 18.23 1.08
CA PRO A 61 -6.38 19.16 0.55
C PRO A 61 -5.36 18.47 -0.37
N HIS A 62 -5.51 17.21 -0.68
CA HIS A 62 -4.48 16.43 -1.37
C HIS A 62 -5.04 15.50 -2.44
N LYS A 63 -4.18 15.10 -3.41
CA LYS A 63 -4.56 14.24 -4.54
C LYS A 63 -4.06 12.80 -4.42
N TYR A 64 -3.39 12.46 -3.34
CA TYR A 64 -2.95 11.11 -3.01
C TYR A 64 -3.60 10.76 -1.67
N LEU A 65 -4.53 9.80 -1.68
CA LEU A 65 -5.35 9.49 -0.52
C LEU A 65 -5.07 8.08 -0.01
N LYS A 66 -4.98 7.93 1.32
CA LYS A 66 -4.90 6.63 2.01
C LYS A 66 -6.18 6.38 2.77
N TYR A 67 -6.81 5.25 2.49
CA TYR A 67 -7.94 4.73 3.25
C TYR A 67 -7.51 3.51 4.06
N HIS A 68 -8.00 3.43 5.30
CA HIS A 68 -7.75 2.32 6.21
C HIS A 68 -9.08 1.78 6.75
N PRO A 69 -9.81 0.95 5.98
CA PRO A 69 -11.19 0.52 6.30
C PRO A 69 -11.32 -0.12 7.67
N ARG A 70 -10.41 -1.03 8.01
CA ARG A 70 -10.39 -1.74 9.30
C ARG A 70 -10.36 -0.80 10.49
N ARG A 71 -9.61 0.29 10.40
CA ARG A 71 -9.47 1.24 11.49
C ARG A 71 -10.62 2.25 11.53
N GLU A 72 -10.90 2.86 10.40
CA GLU A 72 -11.85 3.96 10.28
C GLU A 72 -13.29 3.47 10.02
N ARG A 73 -13.47 2.15 9.82
CA ARG A 73 -14.76 1.48 9.62
C ARG A 73 -15.60 2.04 8.46
N TYR A 74 -14.96 2.45 7.38
CA TYR A 74 -15.67 2.85 6.17
C TYR A 74 -16.46 1.68 5.57
N THR A 75 -17.56 2.01 4.91
CA THR A 75 -18.15 1.10 3.91
C THR A 75 -17.47 1.32 2.55
N PRO A 76 -17.50 0.34 1.63
CA PRO A 76 -17.00 0.53 0.26
C PRO A 76 -17.66 1.73 -0.44
N GLN A 77 -18.97 1.95 -0.23
CA GLN A 77 -19.73 3.07 -0.80
C GLN A 77 -19.25 4.43 -0.29
N GLN A 78 -18.83 4.52 0.99
CA GLN A 78 -18.25 5.76 1.53
C GLN A 78 -16.91 6.08 0.90
N VAL A 79 -16.08 5.07 0.63
CA VAL A 79 -14.79 5.26 -0.08
C VAL A 79 -15.06 5.67 -1.53
N ILE A 80 -16.01 5.05 -2.22
CA ILE A 80 -16.42 5.44 -3.59
C ILE A 80 -16.84 6.91 -3.61
N ALA A 81 -17.78 7.32 -2.74
CA ALA A 81 -18.25 8.70 -2.66
C ALA A 81 -17.12 9.70 -2.35
N SER A 82 -16.18 9.31 -1.47
CA SER A 82 -15.01 10.15 -1.16
C SER A 82 -14.07 10.29 -2.36
N ILE A 83 -13.85 9.24 -3.14
CA ILE A 83 -13.05 9.27 -4.38
C ILE A 83 -13.73 10.17 -5.44
N GLU A 84 -15.05 10.07 -5.61
CA GLU A 84 -15.82 10.93 -6.52
C GLU A 84 -15.69 12.41 -6.14
N THR A 85 -15.81 12.73 -4.84
CA THR A 85 -15.71 14.11 -4.33
C THR A 85 -14.31 14.69 -4.51
N ASN A 86 -13.26 13.90 -4.24
CA ASN A 86 -11.89 14.40 -4.16
C ASN A 86 -11.10 14.25 -5.46
N VAL A 87 -11.54 13.39 -6.36
CA VAL A 87 -10.91 13.12 -7.65
C VAL A 87 -9.38 12.91 -7.50
N PRO A 88 -8.93 11.96 -6.68
CA PRO A 88 -7.51 11.72 -6.45
C PRO A 88 -6.79 11.23 -7.70
N LYS A 89 -5.47 11.44 -7.77
CA LYS A 89 -4.60 10.83 -8.79
C LYS A 89 -4.28 9.38 -8.45
N CYS A 90 -4.06 9.11 -7.16
CA CYS A 90 -3.74 7.78 -6.66
C CYS A 90 -4.43 7.54 -5.33
N VAL A 91 -4.91 6.31 -5.14
CA VAL A 91 -5.59 5.85 -3.94
C VAL A 91 -4.84 4.65 -3.38
N MET A 92 -4.37 4.75 -2.14
CA MET A 92 -3.84 3.62 -1.39
C MET A 92 -4.91 3.12 -0.42
N ILE A 93 -5.17 1.82 -0.40
CA ILE A 93 -6.13 1.21 0.52
C ILE A 93 -5.42 0.14 1.34
N ASP A 94 -5.54 0.22 2.67
CA ASP A 94 -5.10 -0.86 3.55
C ASP A 94 -6.00 -2.07 3.35
N THR A 95 -5.40 -3.22 3.13
CA THR A 95 -6.12 -4.46 2.85
C THR A 95 -5.82 -5.57 3.87
N LEU A 96 -5.02 -5.25 4.90
CA LEU A 96 -4.57 -6.24 5.86
C LEU A 96 -5.71 -6.74 6.74
N ASN A 97 -6.08 -8.01 6.55
CA ASN A 97 -7.01 -8.74 7.42
C ASN A 97 -8.30 -7.98 7.74
N GLU A 98 -8.89 -7.34 6.73
CA GLU A 98 -10.14 -6.60 6.90
C GLU A 98 -11.30 -7.57 7.15
N PRO A 99 -11.94 -7.55 8.33
CA PRO A 99 -13.00 -8.51 8.64
C PRO A 99 -14.37 -8.13 8.04
N PHE A 100 -14.54 -6.86 7.58
CA PHE A 100 -15.83 -6.35 7.11
C PHE A 100 -15.90 -6.21 5.60
N TRP A 101 -14.75 -6.19 4.93
CA TRP A 101 -14.66 -6.14 3.48
C TRP A 101 -14.16 -7.46 2.93
N THR A 102 -14.72 -7.84 1.80
CA THR A 102 -14.25 -8.99 1.02
C THR A 102 -13.27 -8.50 -0.06
N PRO A 103 -12.45 -9.37 -0.66
CA PRO A 103 -11.65 -9.01 -1.84
C PRO A 103 -12.48 -8.42 -2.98
N TYR A 104 -13.76 -8.80 -3.09
CA TYR A 104 -14.67 -8.27 -4.09
C TYR A 104 -14.94 -6.76 -3.90
N ASP A 105 -15.04 -6.28 -2.66
CA ASP A 105 -15.28 -4.86 -2.38
C ASP A 105 -14.12 -3.98 -2.88
N TYR A 106 -12.88 -4.43 -2.69
CA TYR A 106 -11.69 -3.75 -3.22
C TYR A 106 -11.65 -3.76 -4.75
N TRP A 107 -11.97 -4.91 -5.34
CA TRP A 107 -12.05 -5.05 -6.78
C TRP A 107 -13.13 -4.14 -7.37
N GLU A 108 -14.30 -4.05 -6.76
CA GLU A 108 -15.41 -3.19 -7.20
C GLU A 108 -15.02 -1.71 -7.17
N ILE A 109 -14.34 -1.25 -6.11
CA ILE A 109 -13.83 0.12 -6.03
C ILE A 109 -12.87 0.40 -7.19
N ALA A 110 -11.87 -0.46 -7.40
CA ALA A 110 -10.89 -0.26 -8.47
C ALA A 110 -11.52 -0.31 -9.87
N ARG A 111 -12.53 -1.16 -10.07
CA ARG A 111 -13.28 -1.29 -11.32
C ARG A 111 -14.15 -0.06 -11.61
N THR A 112 -14.69 0.57 -10.56
CA THR A 112 -15.53 1.77 -10.69
C THR A 112 -14.72 2.96 -11.22
N PHE A 113 -13.41 3.01 -10.93
CA PHE A 113 -12.52 4.10 -11.34
C PHE A 113 -11.34 3.60 -12.18
N PRO A 114 -11.56 3.15 -13.41
CA PRO A 114 -10.51 2.53 -14.24
C PRO A 114 -9.39 3.51 -14.65
N ASP A 115 -9.65 4.80 -14.59
CA ASP A 115 -8.71 5.89 -14.86
C ASP A 115 -7.85 6.28 -13.65
N LYS A 116 -8.16 5.79 -12.45
CA LYS A 116 -7.40 6.05 -11.23
C LYS A 116 -6.39 4.93 -10.95
N VAL A 117 -5.32 5.27 -10.27
CA VAL A 117 -4.35 4.30 -9.80
C VAL A 117 -4.70 3.88 -8.37
N PHE A 118 -4.71 2.57 -8.15
CA PHE A 118 -4.91 1.99 -6.82
C PHE A 118 -3.66 1.24 -6.36
N ILE A 119 -3.29 1.42 -5.09
CA ILE A 119 -2.27 0.63 -4.39
C ILE A 119 -2.98 -0.11 -3.27
N PHE A 120 -3.00 -1.45 -3.34
CA PHE A 120 -3.53 -2.29 -2.28
C PHE A 120 -2.39 -2.68 -1.35
N ALA A 121 -2.28 -1.93 -0.25
CA ALA A 121 -1.25 -2.13 0.74
C ALA A 121 -1.47 -3.46 1.49
N HIS A 122 -0.37 -4.19 1.75
CA HIS A 122 -0.32 -5.48 2.46
C HIS A 122 -0.94 -6.67 1.70
N SER A 123 -1.50 -6.45 0.50
CA SER A 123 -2.08 -7.50 -0.37
C SER A 123 -2.97 -8.53 0.35
N GLY A 124 -3.81 -8.04 1.26
CA GLY A 124 -4.82 -8.85 1.96
C GLY A 124 -4.30 -9.79 3.05
N GLY A 125 -3.01 -9.79 3.36
CA GLY A 125 -2.46 -10.69 4.36
C GLY A 125 -2.74 -12.18 4.04
N TYR A 126 -3.62 -12.84 4.77
CA TYR A 126 -4.02 -14.23 4.51
C TYR A 126 -4.79 -14.42 3.18
N LEU A 127 -5.37 -13.35 2.63
CA LEU A 127 -6.10 -13.35 1.36
C LEU A 127 -5.20 -13.00 0.17
N ILE A 128 -3.88 -13.12 0.31
CA ILE A 128 -2.87 -12.71 -0.68
C ILE A 128 -3.19 -13.18 -2.10
N ASN A 129 -3.68 -14.41 -2.28
CA ASN A 129 -4.00 -14.94 -3.61
C ASN A 129 -5.16 -14.21 -4.29
N ASP A 130 -6.12 -13.70 -3.54
CA ASP A 130 -7.23 -12.94 -4.10
C ASP A 130 -6.75 -11.56 -4.58
N PHE A 131 -5.86 -10.91 -3.82
CA PHE A 131 -5.27 -9.64 -4.26
C PHE A 131 -4.31 -9.80 -5.43
N ILE A 132 -3.59 -10.90 -5.52
CA ILE A 132 -2.82 -11.30 -6.71
C ILE A 132 -3.74 -11.43 -7.93
N LYS A 133 -4.90 -12.09 -7.81
CA LYS A 133 -5.90 -12.19 -8.88
C LYS A 133 -6.44 -10.82 -9.28
N ILE A 134 -6.79 -9.97 -8.31
CA ILE A 134 -7.27 -8.61 -8.59
C ILE A 134 -6.21 -7.84 -9.39
N CYS A 135 -4.95 -7.85 -8.96
CA CYS A 135 -3.86 -7.19 -9.68
C CYS A 135 -3.67 -7.75 -11.10
N HIS A 136 -3.86 -9.05 -11.30
CA HIS A 136 -3.80 -9.67 -12.63
C HIS A 136 -4.86 -9.12 -13.59
N PHE A 137 -6.11 -9.00 -13.13
CA PHE A 137 -7.23 -8.60 -13.99
C PHE A 137 -7.43 -7.09 -14.06
N GLN A 138 -7.10 -6.34 -13.03
CA GLN A 138 -7.25 -4.87 -12.96
C GLN A 138 -5.93 -4.17 -13.25
N LYS A 139 -5.84 -3.53 -14.42
CA LYS A 139 -4.59 -2.87 -14.90
C LYS A 139 -4.24 -1.59 -14.17
N ASN A 140 -5.17 -1.02 -13.44
CA ASN A 140 -5.01 0.17 -12.61
C ASN A 140 -4.67 -0.16 -11.14
N VAL A 141 -4.52 -1.45 -10.80
CA VAL A 141 -4.16 -1.92 -9.44
C VAL A 141 -2.69 -2.29 -9.36
N TRP A 142 -2.05 -1.77 -8.33
CA TRP A 142 -0.72 -2.11 -7.85
C TRP A 142 -0.83 -2.77 -6.48
N ILE A 143 0.08 -3.64 -6.14
CA ILE A 143 0.09 -4.36 -4.86
C ILE A 143 1.45 -4.26 -4.18
N ASP A 144 1.43 -4.20 -2.85
CA ASP A 144 2.62 -4.37 -2.02
C ASP A 144 2.41 -5.50 -0.99
N PHE A 145 3.49 -5.98 -0.43
CA PHE A 145 3.47 -7.08 0.54
C PHE A 145 4.04 -6.65 1.91
N ALA A 146 4.00 -5.36 2.23
CA ALA A 146 4.37 -4.89 3.56
C ALA A 146 3.63 -5.67 4.64
N LEU A 147 4.28 -5.97 5.74
CA LEU A 147 3.73 -6.78 6.83
C LEU A 147 3.40 -8.23 6.47
N THR A 148 3.01 -8.53 5.25
CA THR A 148 2.43 -9.83 4.90
C THR A 148 3.36 -10.97 5.23
N HIS A 149 4.66 -10.85 4.90
CA HIS A 149 5.64 -11.88 5.22
C HIS A 149 6.04 -11.94 6.70
N THR A 150 5.96 -10.81 7.43
CA THR A 150 6.30 -10.74 8.85
C THR A 150 5.11 -11.10 9.73
N THR A 151 3.92 -10.58 9.43
CA THR A 151 2.71 -10.77 10.24
C THR A 151 2.27 -12.22 10.26
N LEU A 152 2.30 -12.91 9.13
CA LEU A 152 1.93 -14.33 9.07
C LEU A 152 2.93 -15.23 9.79
N GLY A 153 4.19 -14.78 9.88
CA GLY A 153 5.19 -15.47 10.69
C GLY A 153 4.94 -15.35 12.20
N HIS A 154 4.17 -14.34 12.65
CA HIS A 154 3.89 -14.10 14.07
C HIS A 154 2.52 -14.62 14.52
N LEU A 155 1.52 -14.64 13.62
CA LEU A 155 0.14 -14.98 13.94
C LEU A 155 -0.22 -16.43 13.67
N GLY A 156 0.64 -17.19 13.00
CA GLY A 156 0.39 -18.57 12.61
C GLY A 156 1.55 -19.50 12.94
N ASP A 157 1.37 -20.75 12.55
CA ASP A 157 2.43 -21.74 12.53
C ASP A 157 3.53 -21.27 11.54
N LYS A 158 4.64 -20.77 12.10
CA LYS A 158 5.76 -20.22 11.31
C LYS A 158 6.25 -21.19 10.23
N GLU A 159 6.16 -22.49 10.51
CA GLU A 159 6.61 -23.53 9.58
C GLU A 159 5.69 -23.67 8.35
N LYS A 160 4.41 -23.31 8.48
CA LYS A 160 3.42 -23.44 7.41
C LYS A 160 3.04 -22.13 6.73
N GLY A 161 2.95 -21.05 7.50
CA GLY A 161 2.51 -19.74 6.98
C GLY A 161 3.54 -19.07 6.08
N LEU A 162 4.81 -19.05 6.51
CA LEU A 162 5.89 -18.40 5.76
C LEU A 162 6.13 -19.02 4.36
N PRO A 163 6.20 -20.34 4.18
CA PRO A 163 6.38 -20.93 2.84
C PRO A 163 5.24 -20.58 1.88
N TYR A 164 4.00 -20.54 2.36
CA TYR A 164 2.84 -20.18 1.55
C TYR A 164 2.93 -18.75 1.03
N ILE A 165 3.28 -17.80 1.91
CA ILE A 165 3.42 -16.39 1.57
C ILE A 165 4.61 -16.16 0.64
N ASP A 166 5.76 -16.76 0.93
CA ASP A 166 6.94 -16.66 0.07
C ASP A 166 6.65 -17.19 -1.34
N GLN A 167 5.93 -18.31 -1.45
CA GLN A 167 5.51 -18.86 -2.74
C GLN A 167 4.58 -17.90 -3.50
N ALA A 168 3.61 -17.29 -2.82
CA ALA A 168 2.69 -16.34 -3.44
C ALA A 168 3.41 -15.07 -3.92
N ILE A 169 4.34 -14.52 -3.13
CA ILE A 169 5.16 -13.37 -3.51
C ILE A 169 6.04 -13.72 -4.73
N ARG A 170 6.72 -14.87 -4.72
CA ARG A 170 7.53 -15.34 -5.87
C ARG A 170 6.69 -15.51 -7.12
N TYR A 171 5.49 -16.04 -6.98
CA TYR A 171 4.54 -16.14 -8.09
C TYR A 171 4.19 -14.76 -8.65
N ALA A 172 3.81 -13.80 -7.81
CA ALA A 172 3.50 -12.44 -8.24
C ALA A 172 4.68 -11.78 -8.98
N LEU A 173 5.91 -11.92 -8.44
CA LEU A 173 7.14 -11.37 -9.03
C LEU A 173 7.64 -12.10 -10.29
N SER A 174 7.01 -13.20 -10.66
CA SER A 174 7.31 -13.97 -11.90
C SER A 174 6.17 -13.91 -12.91
N SER A 175 5.06 -13.28 -12.56
CA SER A 175 3.84 -13.23 -13.37
C SER A 175 3.89 -12.12 -14.43
N PRO A 176 2.96 -12.12 -15.41
CA PRO A 176 2.84 -11.05 -16.41
C PRO A 176 2.50 -9.66 -15.84
N PHE A 177 2.13 -9.56 -14.57
CA PHE A 177 1.85 -8.31 -13.85
C PHE A 177 2.91 -7.96 -12.80
N ALA A 178 4.06 -8.61 -12.86
CA ALA A 178 5.18 -8.34 -11.95
C ALA A 178 5.64 -6.87 -11.98
N ASP A 179 5.37 -6.16 -13.08
CA ASP A 179 5.59 -4.72 -13.26
C ASP A 179 4.69 -3.83 -12.38
N ARG A 180 3.70 -4.41 -11.69
CA ARG A 180 2.78 -3.71 -10.77
C ARG A 180 2.90 -4.20 -9.33
N VAL A 181 3.98 -4.87 -9.00
CA VAL A 181 4.35 -5.24 -7.63
C VAL A 181 5.33 -4.22 -7.08
N LEU A 182 5.11 -3.76 -5.86
CA LEU A 182 5.92 -2.77 -5.17
C LEU A 182 6.64 -3.41 -3.98
N MET A 183 7.83 -2.91 -3.68
CA MET A 183 8.49 -3.16 -2.41
C MET A 183 7.96 -2.18 -1.37
N SER A 184 7.69 -2.67 -0.17
CA SER A 184 7.29 -1.84 0.97
C SER A 184 7.66 -2.50 2.29
N SER A 185 8.00 -1.69 3.28
CA SER A 185 8.41 -2.15 4.61
C SER A 185 7.36 -1.93 5.68
N ASP A 186 6.53 -0.90 5.55
CA ASP A 186 5.68 -0.39 6.62
C ASP A 186 6.51 0.20 7.79
N TYR A 187 7.67 0.79 7.46
CA TYR A 187 8.54 1.43 8.45
C TYR A 187 7.81 2.60 9.16
N PRO A 188 7.89 2.75 10.47
CA PRO A 188 8.83 2.15 11.40
C PRO A 188 8.32 0.90 12.14
N PHE A 189 7.18 0.33 11.76
CA PHE A 189 6.65 -0.89 12.38
C PHE A 189 7.54 -2.10 12.14
N PHE A 190 8.20 -2.14 10.98
CA PHE A 190 9.16 -3.16 10.60
C PHE A 190 10.44 -2.51 10.10
N ASN A 191 11.54 -3.28 10.20
CA ASN A 191 12.83 -2.83 9.71
C ASN A 191 12.84 -2.80 8.18
N GLN A 192 13.16 -1.65 7.62
CA GLN A 192 13.24 -1.44 6.18
C GLN A 192 14.36 -2.27 5.54
N GLU A 193 15.50 -2.44 6.23
CA GLU A 193 16.62 -3.24 5.73
C GLU A 193 16.23 -4.71 5.56
N ASP A 194 15.43 -5.27 6.48
CA ASP A 194 14.95 -6.65 6.37
C ASP A 194 14.07 -6.85 5.13
N ALA A 195 13.22 -5.87 4.79
CA ALA A 195 12.42 -5.90 3.59
C ALA A 195 13.30 -5.80 2.32
N PHE A 196 14.29 -4.92 2.30
CA PHE A 196 15.23 -4.77 1.20
C PHE A 196 16.04 -6.05 0.98
N ASP A 197 16.56 -6.63 2.05
CA ASP A 197 17.30 -7.89 2.03
C ASP A 197 16.49 -9.06 1.49
N TYR A 198 15.21 -9.15 1.88
CA TYR A 198 14.30 -10.19 1.40
C TYR A 198 14.17 -10.17 -0.13
N TYR A 199 13.89 -9.02 -0.72
CA TYR A 199 13.74 -8.89 -2.17
C TYR A 199 15.08 -8.95 -2.91
N SER A 200 16.16 -8.47 -2.33
CA SER A 200 17.51 -8.57 -2.88
C SER A 200 17.96 -10.02 -3.00
N LYS A 201 17.71 -10.83 -1.97
CA LYS A 201 17.98 -12.28 -1.98
C LYS A 201 17.16 -13.03 -3.05
N MET A 202 16.01 -12.49 -3.45
CA MET A 202 15.24 -13.01 -4.59
C MET A 202 15.76 -12.55 -5.96
N GLY A 203 16.74 -11.64 -6.02
CA GLY A 203 17.20 -11.03 -7.28
C GLY A 203 16.15 -10.12 -7.93
N LYS A 204 15.29 -9.47 -7.13
CA LYS A 204 14.16 -8.66 -7.63
C LYS A 204 14.28 -7.16 -7.33
N ALA A 205 15.37 -6.71 -6.71
CA ALA A 205 15.58 -5.32 -6.33
C ALA A 205 15.41 -4.35 -7.51
N ASP A 206 16.08 -4.60 -8.64
CA ASP A 206 16.04 -3.73 -9.83
C ASP A 206 14.63 -3.66 -10.44
N LEU A 207 13.90 -4.78 -10.44
CA LEU A 207 12.52 -4.81 -10.92
C LEU A 207 11.63 -3.92 -10.05
N LEU A 208 11.76 -4.00 -8.75
CA LEU A 208 10.93 -3.26 -7.81
C LEU A 208 11.24 -1.76 -7.82
N ASP A 209 12.51 -1.37 -7.97
CA ASP A 209 12.89 0.01 -8.16
C ASP A 209 12.34 0.59 -9.47
N LYS A 210 12.41 -0.18 -10.56
CA LYS A 210 11.80 0.19 -11.83
C LYS A 210 10.29 0.35 -11.71
N ASN A 211 9.63 -0.57 -11.02
CA ASN A 211 8.18 -0.52 -10.82
C ASN A 211 7.78 0.74 -10.06
N PHE A 212 8.49 1.05 -8.96
CA PHE A 212 8.23 2.28 -8.21
C PHE A 212 8.39 3.52 -9.08
N THR A 213 9.48 3.63 -9.85
CA THR A 213 9.73 4.76 -10.75
C THR A 213 8.64 4.89 -11.80
N THR A 214 8.23 3.78 -12.42
CA THR A 214 7.13 3.74 -13.39
C THR A 214 5.80 4.21 -12.78
N LEU A 215 5.50 3.76 -11.57
CA LEU A 215 4.31 4.22 -10.86
C LEU A 215 4.39 5.70 -10.53
N LEU A 216 5.53 6.18 -10.04
CA LEU A 216 5.76 7.58 -9.70
C LEU A 216 5.53 8.49 -10.93
N GLU A 217 6.05 8.14 -12.09
CA GLU A 217 5.81 8.85 -13.36
C GLU A 217 4.33 8.88 -13.75
N LYS A 218 3.62 7.78 -13.53
CA LYS A 218 2.21 7.65 -13.86
C LYS A 218 1.30 8.52 -12.98
N ILE A 219 1.67 8.77 -11.73
CA ILE A 219 0.83 9.49 -10.75
C ILE A 219 1.22 10.98 -10.59
N ARG A 220 2.36 11.40 -11.11
CA ARG A 220 2.76 12.83 -11.18
C ARG A 220 1.85 13.63 -12.12
#